data_57a1947142686df3b5fc9871afa37072
#
_entry.id   57a1947142686df3b5fc9871afa37072
#
_cell.length_a   1.000
_cell.length_b   1.000
_cell.length_c   1.000
_cell.angle_alpha   90.00
_cell.angle_beta   90.00
_cell.angle_gamma   90.00
#
_symmetry.space_group_name_H-M   'P 1'
#
loop_
_entity.id
_entity.type
_entity.pdbx_description
1 polymer ?
#
loop_
_entity_poly.entity_id
_entity_poly.type
_entity_poly.pdbx_seq_one_letter_code
_entity_poly.pdbx_strand_id
1 'polypeptide(L)'
;RFLQADFDIVGNVNSSQANAELCDLISATLLECGLKKDQFTINVSNRKIVQGLIDELQITEEKQLRVIRAIDKLDKPGFGIKGVEDLLRKERKDTSGAITKGADLNDKQVYKILDYLKIKDLNELKQNLKNSLSQEGIKELEDFFEILRYGSNLDKVKTNFTIVRGLAYYSDFIVETNLNFKVANNKGKEVDIGSICSGGAYAQLISRFKGVDIPGTGISFGVDRLLFALMQLDQFQLDEQKPVLVCVMDQKYLKNYYEILDLLRQNNINSEIFLDTKKXX
;
A
#
# COMPACT_ATOMS: atom_id res chain seq x y z
N ARG A 1 9.87 -0.57 14.60
CA ARG A 1 10.20 -1.49 13.49
C ARG A 1 8.92 -2.13 12.95
N PHE A 2 8.92 -2.44 11.67
CA PHE A 2 7.84 -3.16 10.98
C PHE A 2 8.46 -3.96 9.84
N LEU A 3 7.76 -5.00 9.40
CA LEU A 3 8.22 -5.88 8.33
C LEU A 3 7.56 -5.51 7.01
N GLN A 4 8.37 -5.53 5.95
CA GLN A 4 7.90 -5.36 4.56
C GLN A 4 8.45 -6.48 3.70
N ALA A 5 7.67 -6.87 2.71
CA ALA A 5 8.11 -7.78 1.64
C ALA A 5 8.01 -6.99 0.33
N ASP A 6 9.14 -6.75 -0.29
CA ASP A 6 9.24 -5.88 -1.46
C ASP A 6 9.56 -6.71 -2.71
N PHE A 7 9.01 -6.28 -3.84
CA PHE A 7 9.28 -6.86 -5.16
C PHE A 7 9.43 -5.73 -6.17
N ASP A 8 10.50 -5.77 -6.96
CA ASP A 8 10.82 -4.75 -7.94
C ASP A 8 11.23 -5.36 -9.28
N ILE A 9 10.79 -4.72 -10.37
CA ILE A 9 11.21 -5.00 -11.74
C ILE A 9 12.00 -3.78 -12.20
N VAL A 10 13.28 -3.97 -12.48
CA VAL A 10 14.19 -2.89 -12.83
C VAL A 10 14.87 -3.21 -14.16
N GLY A 11 14.82 -2.30 -15.11
CA GLY A 11 15.46 -2.48 -16.40
C GLY A 11 14.66 -1.87 -17.53
N ASN A 12 15.17 -2.03 -18.73
CA ASN A 12 14.54 -1.53 -19.94
C ASN A 12 13.44 -2.51 -20.41
N VAL A 13 12.31 -2.47 -19.73
CA VAL A 13 11.16 -3.35 -19.97
C VAL A 13 9.93 -2.54 -20.40
N ASN A 14 8.94 -3.21 -20.96
CA ASN A 14 7.65 -2.57 -21.26
C ASN A 14 6.96 -2.27 -19.93
N SER A 15 6.70 -0.99 -19.66
CA SER A 15 6.14 -0.52 -18.39
C SER A 15 4.75 -1.10 -18.12
N SER A 16 3.89 -1.15 -19.13
CA SER A 16 2.53 -1.69 -18.96
C SER A 16 2.54 -3.18 -18.62
N GLN A 17 3.47 -3.94 -19.24
CA GLN A 17 3.66 -5.36 -18.93
C GLN A 17 4.18 -5.54 -17.49
N ALA A 18 5.18 -4.76 -17.10
CA ALA A 18 5.76 -4.82 -15.76
C ALA A 18 4.71 -4.48 -14.70
N ASN A 19 3.90 -3.44 -14.94
CA ASN A 19 2.85 -3.03 -14.00
C ASN A 19 1.74 -4.08 -13.90
N ALA A 20 1.38 -4.74 -14.99
CA ALA A 20 0.40 -5.84 -14.99
C ALA A 20 0.94 -7.04 -14.20
N GLU A 21 2.22 -7.37 -14.38
CA GLU A 21 2.91 -8.44 -13.63
C GLU A 21 2.89 -8.15 -12.12
N LEU A 22 3.10 -6.89 -11.71
CA LEU A 22 2.99 -6.52 -10.29
C LEU A 22 1.58 -6.78 -9.74
N CYS A 23 0.54 -6.45 -10.52
CA CYS A 23 -0.84 -6.70 -10.09
C CYS A 23 -1.15 -8.20 -9.99
N ASP A 24 -0.61 -9.00 -10.91
CA ASP A 24 -0.73 -10.46 -10.88
C ASP A 24 -0.01 -11.01 -9.64
N LEU A 25 1.18 -10.51 -9.33
CA LEU A 25 1.94 -10.91 -8.13
C LEU A 25 1.18 -10.54 -6.85
N ILE A 26 0.60 -9.33 -6.78
CA ILE A 26 -0.21 -8.92 -5.63
C ILE A 26 -1.36 -9.92 -5.44
N SER A 27 -2.10 -10.20 -6.50
CA SER A 27 -3.25 -11.10 -6.45
C SER A 27 -2.83 -12.51 -6.00
N ALA A 28 -1.79 -13.06 -6.63
CA ALA A 28 -1.29 -14.41 -6.33
C ALA A 28 -0.84 -14.51 -4.86
N THR A 29 -0.08 -13.52 -4.40
CA THR A 29 0.44 -13.48 -3.02
C THR A 29 -0.70 -13.45 -2.01
N LEU A 30 -1.68 -12.56 -2.21
CA LEU A 30 -2.79 -12.42 -1.26
C LEU A 30 -3.68 -13.66 -1.21
N LEU A 31 -3.91 -14.30 -2.36
CA LEU A 31 -4.68 -15.55 -2.44
C LEU A 31 -3.92 -16.68 -1.74
N GLU A 32 -2.61 -16.80 -1.96
CA GLU A 32 -1.75 -17.79 -1.31
C GLU A 32 -1.69 -17.59 0.20
N CYS A 33 -1.75 -16.33 0.67
CA CYS A 33 -1.81 -16.02 2.10
C CYS A 33 -3.17 -16.33 2.73
N GLY A 34 -4.17 -16.74 1.94
CA GLY A 34 -5.48 -17.18 2.43
C GLY A 34 -6.62 -16.19 2.25
N LEU A 35 -6.39 -15.05 1.62
CA LEU A 35 -7.50 -14.14 1.28
C LEU A 35 -8.30 -14.69 0.10
N LYS A 36 -9.60 -14.42 0.09
CA LYS A 36 -10.48 -14.76 -1.04
C LYS A 36 -10.51 -13.60 -2.04
N LYS A 37 -10.94 -13.91 -3.27
CA LYS A 37 -10.98 -12.94 -4.40
C LYS A 37 -11.79 -11.68 -4.10
N ASP A 38 -12.84 -11.80 -3.28
CA ASP A 38 -13.74 -10.68 -2.93
C ASP A 38 -13.28 -9.90 -1.69
N GLN A 39 -12.19 -10.33 -1.04
CA GLN A 39 -11.72 -9.73 0.21
C GLN A 39 -10.71 -8.60 0.01
N PHE A 40 -10.27 -8.35 -1.23
CA PHE A 40 -9.35 -7.24 -1.51
C PHE A 40 -9.64 -6.60 -2.87
N THR A 41 -9.19 -5.36 -3.04
CA THR A 41 -9.26 -4.63 -4.31
C THR A 41 -7.90 -3.99 -4.57
N ILE A 42 -7.39 -4.19 -5.77
CA ILE A 42 -6.15 -3.57 -6.25
C ILE A 42 -6.55 -2.27 -6.97
N ASN A 43 -6.25 -1.14 -6.38
CA ASN A 43 -6.58 0.18 -6.93
C ASN A 43 -5.38 0.74 -7.67
N VAL A 44 -5.59 1.20 -8.90
CA VAL A 44 -4.52 1.75 -9.73
C VAL A 44 -4.83 3.17 -10.17
N SER A 45 -3.78 3.95 -10.35
CA SER A 45 -3.84 5.31 -10.86
C SER A 45 -2.56 5.61 -11.64
N ASN A 46 -2.46 6.83 -12.14
CA ASN A 46 -1.25 7.33 -12.79
C ASN A 46 -1.02 8.77 -12.35
N ARG A 47 0.17 9.03 -11.86
CA ARG A 47 0.56 10.34 -11.33
C ARG A 47 0.42 11.46 -12.35
N LYS A 48 0.73 11.19 -13.63
CA LYS A 48 0.64 12.19 -14.71
C LYS A 48 -0.74 12.81 -14.81
N ILE A 49 -1.79 12.05 -14.46
CA ILE A 49 -3.18 12.51 -14.55
C ILE A 49 -3.42 13.71 -13.61
N VAL A 50 -3.15 13.52 -12.30
CA VAL A 50 -3.35 14.60 -11.33
C VAL A 50 -2.32 15.72 -11.53
N GLN A 51 -1.10 15.40 -11.93
CA GLN A 51 -0.07 16.42 -12.20
C GLN A 51 -0.50 17.31 -13.37
N GLY A 52 -1.01 16.72 -14.45
CA GLY A 52 -1.52 17.49 -15.59
C GLY A 52 -2.65 18.44 -15.21
N LEU A 53 -3.56 17.98 -14.33
CA LEU A 53 -4.61 18.86 -13.81
C LEU A 53 -4.03 20.01 -12.98
N ILE A 54 -3.07 19.73 -12.11
CA ILE A 54 -2.40 20.74 -11.29
C ILE A 54 -1.72 21.80 -12.18
N ASP A 55 -1.03 21.34 -13.22
CA ASP A 55 -0.33 22.21 -14.17
C ASP A 55 -1.32 23.08 -14.97
N GLU A 56 -2.40 22.46 -15.47
CA GLU A 56 -3.48 23.17 -16.20
C GLU A 56 -4.11 24.27 -15.37
N LEU A 57 -4.26 24.01 -14.06
CA LEU A 57 -4.83 24.97 -13.12
C LEU A 57 -3.80 26.01 -12.65
N GLN A 58 -2.57 25.95 -13.14
CA GLN A 58 -1.49 26.89 -12.82
C GLN A 58 -1.25 27.00 -11.31
N ILE A 59 -1.35 25.85 -10.62
CA ILE A 59 -1.10 25.78 -9.18
C ILE A 59 0.42 25.81 -8.96
N THR A 60 0.89 26.81 -8.23
CA THR A 60 2.32 27.01 -7.98
C THR A 60 2.94 25.83 -7.23
N GLU A 61 4.20 25.55 -7.49
CA GLU A 61 4.94 24.46 -6.88
C GLU A 61 4.82 24.45 -5.34
N GLU A 62 4.86 25.64 -4.74
CA GLU A 62 4.69 25.80 -3.29
C GLU A 62 3.35 25.25 -2.77
N LYS A 63 2.29 25.38 -3.58
CA LYS A 63 0.92 24.95 -3.21
C LYS A 63 0.65 23.50 -3.59
N GLN A 64 1.36 22.94 -4.57
CA GLN A 64 1.11 21.57 -5.08
C GLN A 64 1.16 20.54 -3.96
N LEU A 65 2.17 20.59 -3.10
CA LEU A 65 2.31 19.64 -2.00
C LEU A 65 1.12 19.70 -1.04
N ARG A 66 0.57 20.89 -0.79
CA ARG A 66 -0.62 21.06 0.07
C ARG A 66 -1.88 20.48 -0.59
N VAL A 67 -2.01 20.66 -1.91
CA VAL A 67 -3.13 20.06 -2.69
C VAL A 67 -3.07 18.54 -2.57
N ILE A 68 -1.91 17.95 -2.81
CA ILE A 68 -1.69 16.50 -2.73
C ILE A 68 -2.02 15.99 -1.32
N ARG A 69 -1.53 16.68 -0.30
CA ARG A 69 -1.81 16.30 1.11
C ARG A 69 -3.29 16.42 1.47
N ALA A 70 -4.00 17.38 0.85
CA ALA A 70 -5.45 17.52 1.04
C ALA A 70 -6.18 16.31 0.44
N ILE A 71 -5.86 15.94 -0.80
CA ILE A 71 -6.45 14.80 -1.51
C ILE A 71 -6.16 13.48 -0.75
N ASP A 72 -4.92 13.29 -0.27
CA ASP A 72 -4.52 12.09 0.48
C ASP A 72 -5.36 11.85 1.75
N LYS A 73 -6.04 12.88 2.24
CA LYS A 73 -6.86 12.76 3.44
C LYS A 73 -8.34 12.43 3.13
N LEU A 74 -8.70 12.32 1.85
CA LEU A 74 -10.11 12.13 1.42
C LEU A 74 -10.79 10.97 2.17
N ASP A 75 -10.11 9.84 2.28
CA ASP A 75 -10.68 8.62 2.86
C ASP A 75 -10.54 8.53 4.39
N LYS A 76 -9.96 9.55 5.03
CA LYS A 76 -9.84 9.54 6.50
C LYS A 76 -11.20 9.70 7.16
N PRO A 77 -11.51 8.90 8.19
CA PRO A 77 -12.80 9.00 8.89
C PRO A 77 -13.11 10.42 9.34
N GLY A 78 -14.31 10.89 9.03
CA GLY A 78 -14.77 12.23 9.39
C GLY A 78 -14.19 13.36 8.56
N PHE A 79 -13.43 13.06 7.52
CA PHE A 79 -12.80 14.07 6.66
C PHE A 79 -13.59 14.32 5.38
N GLY A 80 -13.59 13.35 4.46
CA GLY A 80 -14.38 13.37 3.24
C GLY A 80 -14.10 14.56 2.30
N ILE A 81 -15.00 14.74 1.34
CA ILE A 81 -14.91 15.81 0.33
C ILE A 81 -14.89 17.21 1.00
N LYS A 82 -15.69 17.41 2.05
CA LYS A 82 -15.74 18.70 2.73
C LYS A 82 -14.39 19.04 3.40
N GLY A 83 -13.76 18.05 4.02
CA GLY A 83 -12.44 18.24 4.61
C GLY A 83 -11.37 18.56 3.55
N VAL A 84 -11.44 17.91 2.39
CA VAL A 84 -10.55 18.22 1.27
C VAL A 84 -10.81 19.66 0.80
N GLU A 85 -12.06 20.05 0.59
CA GLU A 85 -12.41 21.41 0.17
C GLU A 85 -11.83 22.45 1.12
N ASP A 86 -12.00 22.26 2.44
CA ASP A 86 -11.45 23.18 3.45
C ASP A 86 -9.95 23.36 3.30
N LEU A 87 -9.21 22.25 3.09
CA LEU A 87 -7.75 22.28 2.92
C LEU A 87 -7.29 22.75 1.53
N LEU A 88 -8.13 22.66 0.52
CA LEU A 88 -7.83 23.31 -0.77
C LEU A 88 -7.95 24.83 -0.66
N ARG A 89 -8.82 25.32 0.21
CA ARG A 89 -9.00 26.75 0.48
C ARG A 89 -7.94 27.25 1.48
N LYS A 90 -8.35 27.70 2.64
CA LYS A 90 -7.44 28.41 3.58
C LYS A 90 -6.89 27.54 4.69
N GLU A 91 -7.75 26.87 5.44
CA GLU A 91 -7.34 26.08 6.60
C GLU A 91 -8.47 25.15 7.06
N ARG A 92 -8.11 24.18 7.86
CA ARG A 92 -9.07 23.32 8.54
C ARG A 92 -8.68 23.15 10.00
N LYS A 93 -9.66 23.34 10.87
CA LYS A 93 -9.54 23.07 12.31
C LYS A 93 -10.08 21.66 12.56
N ASP A 94 -9.30 20.80 13.18
CA ASP A 94 -9.73 19.43 13.50
C ASP A 94 -10.48 19.38 14.85
N THR A 95 -10.94 18.19 15.22
CA THR A 95 -11.71 17.98 16.45
C THR A 95 -10.89 18.23 17.72
N SER A 96 -9.56 18.21 17.62
CA SER A 96 -8.66 18.54 18.75
C SER A 96 -8.37 20.04 18.85
N GLY A 97 -8.83 20.83 17.88
CA GLY A 97 -8.57 22.26 17.80
C GLY A 97 -7.29 22.63 17.02
N ALA A 98 -6.54 21.63 16.55
CA ALA A 98 -5.34 21.91 15.75
C ALA A 98 -5.71 22.44 14.35
N ILE A 99 -5.00 23.48 13.92
CA ILE A 99 -5.23 24.14 12.63
C ILE A 99 -4.20 23.62 11.60
N THR A 100 -4.71 23.08 10.48
CA THR A 100 -3.89 22.69 9.34
C THR A 100 -4.04 23.74 8.23
N LYS A 101 -2.93 24.34 7.82
CA LYS A 101 -2.91 25.35 6.75
C LYS A 101 -3.26 24.70 5.40
N GLY A 102 -4.15 25.33 4.67
CA GLY A 102 -4.59 24.88 3.35
C GLY A 102 -3.71 25.38 2.21
N ALA A 103 -4.13 25.06 0.98
CA ALA A 103 -3.41 25.41 -0.26
C ALA A 103 -3.73 26.83 -0.75
N ASP A 104 -4.74 27.48 -0.20
CA ASP A 104 -5.16 28.84 -0.55
C ASP A 104 -5.43 28.98 -2.05
N LEU A 105 -6.26 28.08 -2.58
CA LEU A 105 -6.66 28.08 -3.99
C LEU A 105 -7.90 28.95 -4.19
N ASN A 106 -8.04 29.47 -5.43
CA ASN A 106 -9.27 30.18 -5.82
C ASN A 106 -10.41 29.21 -6.11
N ASP A 107 -11.64 29.73 -6.22
CA ASP A 107 -12.83 28.90 -6.42
C ASP A 107 -12.74 28.01 -7.66
N LYS A 108 -12.25 28.54 -8.78
CA LYS A 108 -12.12 27.77 -10.03
C LYS A 108 -11.22 26.54 -9.83
N GLN A 109 -10.05 26.75 -9.18
CA GLN A 109 -9.12 25.66 -8.87
C GLN A 109 -9.75 24.63 -7.95
N VAL A 110 -10.41 25.08 -6.88
CA VAL A 110 -11.08 24.21 -5.91
C VAL A 110 -12.12 23.33 -6.59
N TYR A 111 -13.06 23.95 -7.35
CA TYR A 111 -14.14 23.20 -7.98
C TYR A 111 -13.63 22.19 -9.01
N LYS A 112 -12.60 22.54 -9.78
CA LYS A 112 -12.02 21.62 -10.77
C LYS A 112 -11.38 20.40 -10.09
N ILE A 113 -10.71 20.59 -8.95
CA ILE A 113 -10.14 19.48 -8.19
C ILE A 113 -11.26 18.62 -7.58
N LEU A 114 -12.30 19.24 -6.99
CA LEU A 114 -13.41 18.48 -6.42
C LEU A 114 -14.16 17.68 -7.48
N ASP A 115 -14.32 18.22 -8.68
CA ASP A 115 -14.96 17.50 -9.79
C ASP A 115 -14.09 16.31 -10.24
N TYR A 116 -12.78 16.51 -10.34
CA TYR A 116 -11.82 15.43 -10.62
C TYR A 116 -11.96 14.27 -9.61
N LEU A 117 -12.09 14.57 -8.32
CA LEU A 117 -12.17 13.57 -7.27
C LEU A 117 -13.44 12.70 -7.35
N LYS A 118 -14.47 13.14 -8.07
CA LYS A 118 -15.70 12.39 -8.29
C LYS A 118 -15.59 11.37 -9.43
N ILE A 119 -14.63 11.56 -10.33
CA ILE A 119 -14.47 10.73 -11.54
C ILE A 119 -13.92 9.36 -11.13
N LYS A 120 -14.56 8.29 -11.61
CA LYS A 120 -14.15 6.91 -11.31
C LYS A 120 -13.87 6.10 -12.57
N ASP A 121 -14.26 6.61 -13.71
CA ASP A 121 -14.18 5.94 -15.01
C ASP A 121 -13.14 6.59 -15.90
N LEU A 122 -12.33 5.77 -16.57
CA LEU A 122 -11.21 6.24 -17.41
C LEU A 122 -11.71 7.03 -18.63
N ASN A 123 -12.86 6.64 -19.20
CA ASN A 123 -13.44 7.35 -20.35
C ASN A 123 -13.95 8.75 -19.95
N GLU A 124 -14.59 8.82 -18.77
CA GLU A 124 -15.04 10.10 -18.22
C GLU A 124 -13.84 11.02 -17.98
N LEU A 125 -12.76 10.48 -17.44
CA LEU A 125 -11.53 11.20 -17.19
C LEU A 125 -10.94 11.76 -18.51
N LYS A 126 -10.90 10.92 -19.54
CA LYS A 126 -10.39 11.25 -20.87
C LYS A 126 -11.19 12.40 -21.53
N GLN A 127 -12.49 12.46 -21.24
CA GLN A 127 -13.38 13.53 -21.74
C GLN A 127 -13.18 14.85 -20.98
N ASN A 128 -12.83 14.79 -19.71
CA ASN A 128 -12.74 15.97 -18.84
C ASN A 128 -11.35 16.60 -18.76
N LEU A 129 -10.27 15.82 -18.89
CA LEU A 129 -8.89 16.31 -18.82
C LEU A 129 -8.25 16.28 -20.22
N LYS A 130 -8.07 17.46 -20.81
CA LYS A 130 -7.56 17.59 -22.20
C LYS A 130 -6.08 17.95 -22.28
N ASN A 131 -5.44 18.26 -21.17
CA ASN A 131 -4.01 18.59 -21.18
C ASN A 131 -3.17 17.35 -21.57
N SER A 132 -2.03 17.58 -22.20
CA SER A 132 -1.19 16.51 -22.77
C SER A 132 -0.68 15.53 -21.71
N LEU A 133 -0.27 16.02 -20.56
CA LEU A 133 0.30 15.17 -19.51
C LEU A 133 -0.76 14.22 -18.92
N SER A 134 -1.98 14.72 -18.65
CA SER A 134 -3.09 13.87 -18.21
C SER A 134 -3.46 12.82 -19.27
N GLN A 135 -3.51 13.22 -20.54
CA GLN A 135 -3.81 12.30 -21.65
C GLN A 135 -2.74 11.20 -21.77
N GLU A 136 -1.47 11.54 -21.55
CA GLU A 136 -0.39 10.55 -21.52
C GLU A 136 -0.61 9.52 -20.40
N GLY A 137 -0.89 9.98 -19.18
CA GLY A 137 -1.17 9.09 -18.04
C GLY A 137 -2.40 8.21 -18.27
N ILE A 138 -3.44 8.77 -18.90
CA ILE A 138 -4.65 8.01 -19.27
C ILE A 138 -4.29 6.92 -20.28
N LYS A 139 -3.50 7.24 -21.30
CA LYS A 139 -3.07 6.27 -22.31
C LYS A 139 -2.26 5.13 -21.70
N GLU A 140 -1.36 5.45 -20.78
CA GLU A 140 -0.59 4.43 -20.06
C GLU A 140 -1.50 3.46 -19.26
N LEU A 141 -2.56 3.98 -18.65
CA LEU A 141 -3.55 3.12 -17.97
C LEU A 141 -4.38 2.30 -18.96
N GLU A 142 -4.74 2.86 -20.12
CA GLU A 142 -5.43 2.11 -21.18
C GLU A 142 -4.57 0.92 -21.63
N ASP A 143 -3.29 1.17 -21.90
CA ASP A 143 -2.34 0.12 -22.31
C ASP A 143 -2.15 -0.95 -21.22
N PHE A 144 -2.05 -0.52 -19.97
CA PHE A 144 -2.00 -1.42 -18.81
C PHE A 144 -3.23 -2.32 -18.75
N PHE A 145 -4.43 -1.75 -18.85
CA PHE A 145 -5.68 -2.53 -18.78
C PHE A 145 -5.82 -3.46 -19.99
N GLU A 146 -5.34 -3.07 -21.17
CA GLU A 146 -5.33 -3.95 -22.34
C GLU A 146 -4.51 -5.22 -22.06
N ILE A 147 -3.33 -5.08 -21.48
CA ILE A 147 -2.48 -6.22 -21.11
C ILE A 147 -3.13 -7.05 -20.00
N LEU A 148 -3.67 -6.38 -18.98
CA LEU A 148 -4.30 -7.05 -17.84
C LEU A 148 -5.47 -7.96 -18.27
N ARG A 149 -6.17 -7.62 -19.38
CA ARG A 149 -7.26 -8.43 -19.93
C ARG A 149 -6.80 -9.79 -20.45
N TYR A 150 -5.53 -9.97 -20.75
CA TYR A 150 -4.98 -11.27 -21.18
C TYR A 150 -4.86 -12.25 -20.02
N GLY A 151 -4.84 -11.74 -18.79
CA GLY A 151 -4.78 -12.54 -17.56
C GLY A 151 -6.13 -12.75 -16.91
N SER A 152 -6.11 -13.19 -15.66
CA SER A 152 -7.30 -13.56 -14.88
C SER A 152 -7.62 -12.60 -13.72
N ASN A 153 -6.95 -11.44 -13.66
CA ASN A 153 -7.06 -10.56 -12.50
C ASN A 153 -7.78 -9.23 -12.76
N LEU A 154 -8.37 -9.08 -13.96
CA LEU A 154 -9.06 -7.85 -14.33
C LEU A 154 -10.17 -7.46 -13.35
N ASP A 155 -10.89 -8.46 -12.83
CA ASP A 155 -12.00 -8.26 -11.89
C ASP A 155 -11.56 -7.72 -10.52
N LYS A 156 -10.27 -7.89 -10.18
CA LYS A 156 -9.71 -7.44 -8.89
C LYS A 156 -9.09 -6.04 -8.95
N VAL A 157 -8.85 -5.54 -10.17
CA VAL A 157 -8.16 -4.26 -10.38
C VAL A 157 -9.17 -3.17 -10.78
N LYS A 158 -9.13 -2.05 -10.07
CA LYS A 158 -10.02 -0.90 -10.32
C LYS A 158 -9.21 0.39 -10.41
N THR A 159 -9.70 1.32 -11.20
CA THR A 159 -9.16 2.68 -11.19
C THR A 159 -9.56 3.41 -9.91
N ASN A 160 -8.63 4.15 -9.34
CA ASN A 160 -8.92 5.08 -8.23
C ASN A 160 -8.01 6.30 -8.37
N PHE A 161 -8.54 7.37 -8.94
CA PHE A 161 -7.76 8.56 -9.27
C PHE A 161 -7.49 9.46 -8.05
N THR A 162 -7.98 9.06 -6.86
CA THR A 162 -7.70 9.78 -5.61
C THR A 162 -6.41 9.30 -4.94
N ILE A 163 -5.78 8.23 -5.47
CA ILE A 163 -4.50 7.76 -4.95
C ILE A 163 -3.42 8.74 -5.39
N VAL A 164 -2.84 9.44 -4.42
CA VAL A 164 -1.82 10.47 -4.67
C VAL A 164 -0.57 10.27 -3.80
N ARG A 165 -0.50 9.18 -3.06
CA ARG A 165 0.66 8.86 -2.21
C ARG A 165 1.90 8.55 -3.04
N GLY A 166 3.06 8.77 -2.47
CA GLY A 166 4.33 8.47 -3.12
C GLY A 166 4.73 9.48 -4.20
N LEU A 167 4.07 10.64 -4.25
CA LEU A 167 4.31 11.65 -5.29
C LEU A 167 5.72 12.22 -5.31
N ALA A 168 6.49 12.02 -4.24
CA ALA A 168 7.87 12.49 -4.19
C ALA A 168 8.82 11.63 -5.03
N TYR A 169 8.44 10.40 -5.38
CA TYR A 169 9.33 9.49 -6.10
C TYR A 169 8.68 8.62 -7.18
N TYR A 170 7.36 8.40 -7.14
CA TYR A 170 6.67 7.71 -8.25
C TYR A 170 6.51 8.66 -9.44
N SER A 171 6.80 8.16 -10.63
CA SER A 171 6.74 8.95 -11.86
C SER A 171 5.42 8.83 -12.63
N ASP A 172 4.85 7.64 -12.63
CA ASP A 172 3.74 7.28 -13.53
C ASP A 172 2.71 6.44 -12.79
N PHE A 173 2.72 5.14 -13.05
CA PHE A 173 1.81 4.14 -12.47
C PHE A 173 1.90 4.13 -10.93
N ILE A 174 0.73 4.06 -10.29
CA ILE A 174 0.61 3.93 -8.83
C ILE A 174 -0.38 2.81 -8.55
N VAL A 175 -0.06 1.97 -7.57
CA VAL A 175 -0.94 0.88 -7.13
C VAL A 175 -1.07 0.89 -5.61
N GLU A 176 -2.30 0.64 -5.13
CA GLU A 176 -2.59 0.52 -3.70
C GLU A 176 -3.66 -0.55 -3.50
N THR A 177 -3.40 -1.51 -2.65
CA THR A 177 -4.32 -2.61 -2.39
C THR A 177 -4.94 -2.47 -1.01
N ASN A 178 -6.25 -2.49 -0.98
CA ASN A 178 -7.05 -2.31 0.23
C ASN A 178 -7.92 -3.55 0.48
N LEU A 179 -8.19 -3.82 1.75
CA LEU A 179 -9.11 -4.88 2.15
C LEU A 179 -10.57 -4.43 1.98
N ASN A 180 -11.43 -5.37 1.60
CA ASN A 180 -12.87 -5.15 1.44
C ASN A 180 -13.66 -5.53 2.72
N PHE A 181 -12.96 -5.69 3.84
CA PHE A 181 -13.57 -5.98 5.13
C PHE A 181 -12.91 -5.16 6.24
N LYS A 182 -13.63 -4.99 7.32
CA LYS A 182 -13.15 -4.23 8.48
C LYS A 182 -12.36 -5.15 9.42
N VAL A 183 -11.36 -4.60 10.07
CA VAL A 183 -10.58 -5.27 11.12
C VAL A 183 -10.87 -4.62 12.47
N ALA A 184 -10.82 -5.41 13.53
CA ALA A 184 -11.03 -4.92 14.89
C ALA A 184 -9.71 -4.92 15.67
N ASN A 185 -9.48 -3.88 16.46
CA ASN A 185 -8.35 -3.85 17.39
C ASN A 185 -8.64 -4.71 18.63
N ASN A 186 -7.67 -4.82 19.53
CA ASN A 186 -7.78 -5.63 20.74
C ASN A 186 -8.92 -5.22 21.69
N LYS A 187 -9.53 -4.05 21.45
CA LYS A 187 -10.68 -3.55 22.23
C LYS A 187 -12.01 -3.78 21.48
N GLY A 188 -12.00 -4.52 20.38
CA GLY A 188 -13.18 -4.79 19.56
C GLY A 188 -13.64 -3.62 18.70
N LYS A 189 -12.87 -2.53 18.64
CA LYS A 189 -13.23 -1.36 17.83
C LYS A 189 -12.72 -1.53 16.40
N GLU A 190 -13.60 -1.29 15.42
CA GLU A 190 -13.22 -1.28 14.01
C GLU A 190 -12.13 -0.23 13.75
N VAL A 191 -11.09 -0.64 13.05
CA VAL A 191 -9.98 0.24 12.67
C VAL A 191 -9.69 0.11 11.17
N ASP A 192 -9.29 1.20 10.59
CA ASP A 192 -8.79 1.23 9.22
C ASP A 192 -7.28 0.98 9.28
N ILE A 193 -6.85 -0.12 8.69
CA ILE A 193 -5.42 -0.47 8.64
C ILE A 193 -4.72 0.14 7.42
N GLY A 194 -5.48 0.81 6.55
CA GLY A 194 -4.94 1.38 5.32
C GLY A 194 -4.62 0.32 4.28
N SER A 195 -3.77 0.68 3.33
CA SER A 195 -3.34 -0.26 2.29
C SER A 195 -2.45 -1.36 2.86
N ILE A 196 -2.63 -2.58 2.40
CA ILE A 196 -1.81 -3.76 2.77
C ILE A 196 -0.66 -3.98 1.78
N CYS A 197 -0.76 -3.39 0.59
CA CYS A 197 0.30 -3.40 -0.42
C CYS A 197 0.20 -2.10 -1.20
N SER A 198 1.34 -1.49 -1.50
CA SER A 198 1.37 -0.28 -2.32
C SER A 198 2.67 -0.21 -3.11
N GLY A 199 2.65 0.55 -4.20
CA GLY A 199 3.81 0.69 -5.05
C GLY A 199 3.57 1.59 -6.26
N GLY A 200 4.48 1.50 -7.22
CA GLY A 200 4.37 2.28 -8.45
C GLY A 200 5.67 2.33 -9.24
N ALA A 201 5.63 3.03 -10.35
CA ALA A 201 6.77 3.23 -11.22
C ALA A 201 7.66 4.39 -10.70
N TYR A 202 8.97 4.20 -10.76
CA TYR A 202 9.95 5.16 -10.28
C TYR A 202 11.11 5.29 -11.28
N ALA A 203 10.95 6.21 -12.23
CA ALA A 203 11.96 6.41 -13.28
C ALA A 203 13.26 7.03 -12.76
N GLN A 204 13.16 7.92 -11.77
CA GLN A 204 14.31 8.74 -11.33
C GLN A 204 15.06 8.20 -10.12
N LEU A 205 14.56 7.16 -9.47
CA LEU A 205 15.19 6.68 -8.24
C LEU A 205 16.60 6.12 -8.52
N ILE A 206 16.70 5.31 -9.56
CA ILE A 206 17.98 4.66 -9.92
C ILE A 206 18.97 5.68 -10.48
N SER A 207 18.49 6.65 -11.25
CA SER A 207 19.36 7.69 -11.84
C SER A 207 20.06 8.52 -10.76
N ARG A 208 19.44 8.72 -9.61
CA ARG A 208 20.05 9.44 -8.47
C ARG A 208 21.30 8.73 -7.94
N PHE A 209 21.36 7.41 -8.07
CA PHE A 209 22.48 6.62 -7.54
C PHE A 209 23.51 6.25 -8.62
N LYS A 210 23.08 6.02 -9.85
CA LYS A 210 23.96 5.52 -10.92
C LYS A 210 24.18 6.52 -12.07
N GLY A 211 23.47 7.62 -12.10
CA GLY A 211 23.60 8.62 -13.16
C GLY A 211 23.09 8.17 -14.53
N VAL A 212 22.36 7.06 -14.59
CA VAL A 212 21.72 6.53 -15.80
C VAL A 212 20.24 6.33 -15.57
N ASP A 213 19.43 6.69 -16.53
CA ASP A 213 17.97 6.52 -16.45
C ASP A 213 17.62 5.07 -16.74
N ILE A 214 17.32 4.33 -15.67
CA ILE A 214 16.83 2.95 -15.76
C ILE A 214 15.44 2.93 -15.12
N PRO A 215 14.40 2.60 -15.87
CA PRO A 215 13.07 2.52 -15.29
C PRO A 215 12.94 1.37 -14.31
N GLY A 216 12.11 1.60 -13.31
CA GLY A 216 11.78 0.59 -12.32
C GLY A 216 10.34 0.73 -11.89
N THR A 217 9.73 -0.36 -11.50
CA THR A 217 8.41 -0.38 -10.88
C THR A 217 8.42 -1.46 -9.78
N GLY A 218 7.79 -1.19 -8.67
CA GLY A 218 7.83 -2.13 -7.55
C GLY A 218 6.68 -1.94 -6.57
N ILE A 219 6.53 -2.95 -5.73
CA ILE A 219 5.48 -3.00 -4.71
C ILE A 219 6.07 -3.43 -3.37
N SER A 220 5.41 -3.01 -2.30
CA SER A 220 5.77 -3.37 -0.93
C SER A 220 4.53 -3.84 -0.18
N PHE A 221 4.59 -5.05 0.36
CA PHE A 221 3.56 -5.59 1.27
C PHE A 221 3.90 -5.18 2.70
N GLY A 222 2.92 -4.64 3.40
CA GLY A 222 3.02 -4.41 4.84
C GLY A 222 2.72 -5.72 5.58
N VAL A 223 3.76 -6.50 5.87
CA VAL A 223 3.62 -7.85 6.43
C VAL A 223 2.84 -7.84 7.75
N ASP A 224 3.17 -6.90 8.64
CA ASP A 224 2.47 -6.80 9.95
C ASP A 224 0.97 -6.47 9.75
N ARG A 225 0.64 -5.60 8.79
CA ARG A 225 -0.75 -5.25 8.49
C ARG A 225 -1.52 -6.43 7.92
N LEU A 226 -0.90 -7.13 6.97
CA LEU A 226 -1.51 -8.30 6.34
C LEU A 226 -1.73 -9.40 7.37
N LEU A 227 -0.74 -9.71 8.19
CA LEU A 227 -0.86 -10.69 9.26
C LEU A 227 -1.99 -10.33 10.23
N PHE A 228 -2.03 -9.06 10.67
CA PHE A 228 -3.08 -8.58 11.58
C PHE A 228 -4.48 -8.78 10.96
N ALA A 229 -4.62 -8.50 9.66
CA ALA A 229 -5.89 -8.70 8.95
C ALA A 229 -6.26 -10.18 8.84
N LEU A 230 -5.30 -11.04 8.50
CA LEU A 230 -5.51 -12.49 8.36
C LEU A 230 -5.95 -13.12 9.67
N MET A 231 -5.39 -12.67 10.80
CA MET A 231 -5.76 -13.15 12.14
C MET A 231 -7.23 -12.85 12.50
N GLN A 232 -7.89 -11.92 11.79
CA GLN A 232 -9.32 -11.63 11.98
C GLN A 232 -10.23 -12.63 11.26
N LEU A 233 -9.67 -13.44 10.37
CA LEU A 233 -10.43 -14.39 9.56
C LEU A 233 -10.48 -15.75 10.26
N ASP A 234 -11.67 -16.36 10.34
CA ASP A 234 -11.87 -17.67 10.97
C ASP A 234 -11.06 -18.79 10.30
N GLN A 235 -10.69 -18.59 9.06
CA GLN A 235 -9.94 -19.57 8.28
C GLN A 235 -8.42 -19.48 8.49
N PHE A 236 -7.94 -18.47 9.21
CA PHE A 236 -6.51 -18.30 9.48
C PHE A 236 -6.20 -18.85 10.89
N GLN A 237 -5.46 -19.94 10.92
CA GLN A 237 -4.97 -20.52 12.17
C GLN A 237 -3.45 -20.41 12.18
N LEU A 238 -2.94 -19.72 13.16
CA LEU A 238 -1.52 -19.77 13.46
C LEU A 238 -1.23 -21.18 13.98
N ASP A 239 -0.46 -21.93 13.22
CA ASP A 239 0.08 -23.18 13.73
C ASP A 239 1.20 -22.82 14.72
N GLU A 240 0.76 -22.49 15.95
CA GLU A 240 1.67 -22.16 17.04
C GLU A 240 2.39 -23.43 17.51
N GLN A 241 3.29 -23.93 16.71
CA GLN A 241 4.21 -24.97 17.16
C GLN A 241 5.18 -24.35 18.17
N LYS A 242 4.70 -24.20 19.38
CA LYS A 242 5.54 -23.74 20.48
C LYS A 242 6.64 -24.79 20.73
N PRO A 243 7.90 -24.36 20.84
CA PRO A 243 8.95 -25.31 21.11
C PRO A 243 8.77 -25.98 22.47
N VAL A 244 9.16 -27.23 22.56
CA VAL A 244 9.29 -27.94 23.86
C VAL A 244 10.47 -27.32 24.60
N LEU A 245 10.24 -26.73 25.75
CA LEU A 245 11.27 -26.13 26.57
C LEU A 245 11.84 -27.17 27.53
N VAL A 246 13.12 -27.52 27.36
CA VAL A 246 13.84 -28.41 28.26
C VAL A 246 14.45 -27.55 29.39
N CYS A 247 13.88 -27.65 30.58
CA CYS A 247 14.32 -26.87 31.76
C CYS A 247 15.45 -27.57 32.49
N VAL A 248 16.55 -26.87 32.74
CA VAL A 248 17.69 -27.37 33.51
C VAL A 248 17.41 -27.17 34.99
N MET A 249 16.91 -28.22 35.65
CA MET A 249 16.53 -28.15 37.06
C MET A 249 17.75 -28.37 37.99
N ASP A 250 18.73 -29.17 37.57
CA ASP A 250 19.94 -29.45 38.36
C ASP A 250 21.13 -29.66 37.42
N GLN A 251 22.16 -28.84 37.57
CA GLN A 251 23.33 -28.82 36.72
C GLN A 251 24.06 -30.18 36.66
N LYS A 252 23.97 -31.00 37.68
CA LYS A 252 24.60 -32.35 37.68
C LYS A 252 24.05 -33.26 36.57
N TYR A 253 22.80 -32.96 36.09
CA TYR A 253 22.15 -33.74 35.04
C TYR A 253 22.22 -33.03 33.66
N LEU A 254 23.07 -32.06 33.50
CA LEU A 254 23.11 -31.26 32.27
C LEU A 254 23.27 -32.16 31.03
N LYS A 255 24.09 -33.18 31.10
CA LYS A 255 24.27 -34.15 30.01
C LYS A 255 22.93 -34.76 29.58
N ASN A 256 22.12 -35.19 30.56
CA ASN A 256 20.81 -35.82 30.28
C ASN A 256 19.86 -34.84 29.60
N TYR A 257 19.84 -33.58 30.00
CA TYR A 257 18.98 -32.58 29.38
C TYR A 257 19.38 -32.35 27.89
N TYR A 258 20.65 -32.36 27.59
CA TYR A 258 21.13 -32.26 26.18
C TYR A 258 20.79 -33.54 25.39
N GLU A 259 20.87 -34.71 26.00
CA GLU A 259 20.43 -35.96 25.35
C GLU A 259 18.95 -35.93 25.00
N ILE A 260 18.10 -35.40 25.92
CA ILE A 260 16.67 -35.21 25.67
C ILE A 260 16.46 -34.21 24.54
N LEU A 261 17.19 -33.09 24.55
CA LEU A 261 17.08 -32.07 23.52
C LEU A 261 17.44 -32.62 22.13
N ASP A 262 18.51 -33.41 22.06
CA ASP A 262 18.93 -34.05 20.80
C ASP A 262 17.89 -35.07 20.32
N LEU A 263 17.32 -35.86 21.23
CA LEU A 263 16.27 -36.83 20.90
C LEU A 263 15.05 -36.13 20.32
N LEU A 264 14.61 -35.02 20.91
CA LEU A 264 13.47 -34.21 20.42
C LEU A 264 13.77 -33.70 18.99
N ARG A 265 14.94 -33.12 18.78
CA ARG A 265 15.36 -32.56 17.50
C ARG A 265 15.50 -33.62 16.40
N GLN A 266 16.03 -34.79 16.72
CA GLN A 266 16.14 -35.92 15.80
C GLN A 266 14.77 -36.43 15.35
N ASN A 267 13.72 -36.20 16.14
CA ASN A 267 12.34 -36.55 15.82
C ASN A 267 11.55 -35.36 15.26
N ASN A 268 12.25 -34.31 14.79
CA ASN A 268 11.65 -33.09 14.20
C ASN A 268 10.70 -32.37 15.16
N ILE A 269 10.91 -32.48 16.46
CA ILE A 269 10.16 -31.74 17.49
C ILE A 269 10.92 -30.45 17.78
N ASN A 270 10.32 -29.32 17.47
CA ASN A 270 10.92 -28.01 17.73
C ASN A 270 11.16 -27.86 19.23
N SER A 271 12.41 -27.62 19.62
CA SER A 271 12.76 -27.65 21.04
C SER A 271 13.93 -26.73 21.39
N GLU A 272 13.89 -26.20 22.60
CA GLU A 272 14.91 -25.29 23.15
C GLU A 272 15.32 -25.75 24.53
N ILE A 273 16.54 -25.42 24.95
CA ILE A 273 16.98 -25.61 26.33
C ILE A 273 16.97 -24.23 27.03
N PHE A 274 16.52 -24.23 28.27
CA PHE A 274 16.46 -23.00 29.08
C PHE A 274 17.90 -22.62 29.52
N LEU A 275 18.37 -21.49 28.98
CA LEU A 275 19.77 -21.05 29.17
C LEU A 275 19.96 -20.04 30.32
N ASP A 276 18.89 -19.55 30.93
CA ASP A 276 19.01 -18.58 32.03
C ASP A 276 19.57 -19.28 33.28
N THR A 277 20.44 -18.62 33.97
CA THR A 277 21.02 -19.10 35.25
C THR A 277 20.04 -18.90 36.44
N LYS A 278 19.00 -18.10 36.27
CA LYS A 278 17.95 -17.88 37.29
C LYS A 278 16.95 -19.05 37.22
N LYS A 279 16.58 -19.60 38.42
CA LYS A 279 15.56 -20.64 38.47
C LYS A 279 14.20 -20.07 38.01
N UNK A 280 13.74 -20.82 37.43
CA UNK A 280 12.48 -20.44 36.94
C UNK A 280 11.53 -20.53 38.05
N UNK A 281 11.21 -19.81 38.33
CA UNK A 281 10.32 -19.83 39.44
C UNK A 281 9.04 -20.20 39.12
#